data_d88574e43082530b41e8f805ffe1eadf
#
_entry.id   d88574e43082530b41e8f805ffe1eadf
#
_cell.length_a   1.000
_cell.length_b   1.000
_cell.length_c   1.000
_cell.angle_alpha   90.00
_cell.angle_beta   90.00
_cell.angle_gamma   90.00
#
_symmetry.space_group_name_H-M   'P 1'
#
loop_
_entity.id
_entity.type
_entity.pdbx_description
1 polymer ?
#
loop_
_entity_poly.entity_id
_entity_poly.type
_entity_poly.pdbx_seq_one_letter_code
_entity_poly.pdbx_strand_id
1 'polypeptide(L)'
;MRALVIGYGSIGKRHVRVLKDIGFVVAVVSAQEDVLELSYSDVRTALVGFSPEYVVICNATHLHFDIMDELAIGDFQGNVLVEKPLFCTFSSVPENKFANIYVGYNLRFHPILSRLKSLLSVNKVLSTNVYVGQYLPDWRPGIDYRESYSAKKEQGGGVLRDLSHEIDYLIWLLGAWKSVTAHGGTVSSLEIATEDVYTILMSTQRCPIVSVQMSYLDRVKRRWMIINTEKHCLEIDLINNYILIDDVKEVFDVGVDTTYYEMHLAVLQNDRSRLCSVEEATNTIELIEVTERCNGRYWKYNE
;
A
#
# COMPACT_ATOMS: atom_id res chain seq x y z
N MET A 1 3.35 20.00 -17.28
CA MET A 1 2.73 19.90 -15.95
C MET A 1 3.83 19.84 -14.87
N ARG A 2 3.55 20.38 -13.69
CA ARG A 2 4.51 20.45 -12.57
C ARG A 2 4.02 19.56 -11.43
N ALA A 3 4.91 18.67 -10.95
CA ALA A 3 4.64 17.79 -9.82
C ALA A 3 5.58 18.10 -8.66
N LEU A 4 5.05 18.17 -7.45
CA LEU A 4 5.81 18.31 -6.21
C LEU A 4 5.80 17.00 -5.46
N VAL A 5 6.99 16.47 -5.14
CA VAL A 5 7.15 15.25 -4.33
C VAL A 5 7.62 15.65 -2.93
N ILE A 6 6.82 15.31 -1.92
CA ILE A 6 7.11 15.65 -0.52
C ILE A 6 7.67 14.40 0.17
N GLY A 7 8.96 14.45 0.52
CA GLY A 7 9.76 13.31 0.97
C GLY A 7 10.63 12.75 -0.14
N TYR A 8 11.97 12.68 0.07
CA TYR A 8 12.96 12.24 -0.93
C TYR A 8 13.72 10.99 -0.50
N GLY A 9 13.02 10.09 0.19
CA GLY A 9 13.49 8.73 0.50
C GLY A 9 13.48 7.83 -0.74
N SER A 10 13.63 6.51 -0.55
CA SER A 10 13.66 5.53 -1.66
C SER A 10 12.40 5.57 -2.53
N ILE A 11 11.22 5.73 -1.92
CA ILE A 11 9.93 5.82 -2.63
C ILE A 11 9.80 7.20 -3.32
N GLY A 12 10.18 8.29 -2.65
CA GLY A 12 10.16 9.62 -3.27
C GLY A 12 11.05 9.71 -4.49
N LYS A 13 12.26 9.15 -4.44
CA LYS A 13 13.17 9.06 -5.60
C LYS A 13 12.56 8.25 -6.75
N ARG A 14 11.78 7.20 -6.43
CA ARG A 14 11.05 6.42 -7.43
C ARG A 14 9.95 7.25 -8.09
N HIS A 15 9.11 7.94 -7.30
CA HIS A 15 8.09 8.84 -7.83
C HIS A 15 8.69 9.93 -8.74
N VAL A 16 9.78 10.57 -8.30
CA VAL A 16 10.49 11.58 -9.10
C VAL A 16 10.91 11.02 -10.46
N ARG A 17 11.57 9.84 -10.46
CA ARG A 17 11.99 9.18 -11.71
C ARG A 17 10.81 8.93 -12.63
N VAL A 18 9.77 8.27 -12.13
CA VAL A 18 8.57 7.92 -12.92
C VAL A 18 7.85 9.16 -13.43
N LEU A 19 7.69 10.19 -12.61
CA LEU A 19 7.05 11.44 -13.04
C LEU A 19 7.84 12.16 -14.14
N LYS A 20 9.17 12.15 -14.07
CA LYS A 20 10.03 12.66 -15.14
C LYS A 20 9.89 11.85 -16.43
N ASP A 21 9.83 10.52 -16.34
CA ASP A 21 9.62 9.64 -17.50
C ASP A 21 8.25 9.89 -18.17
N ILE A 22 7.24 10.28 -17.38
CA ILE A 22 5.92 10.71 -17.90
C ILE A 22 5.97 12.11 -18.53
N GLY A 23 7.00 12.91 -18.24
CA GLY A 23 7.17 14.25 -18.80
C GLY A 23 6.83 15.41 -17.86
N PHE A 24 6.77 15.17 -16.55
CA PHE A 24 6.62 16.26 -15.58
C PHE A 24 7.92 17.02 -15.34
N VAL A 25 7.81 18.32 -15.10
CA VAL A 25 8.81 19.06 -14.34
C VAL A 25 8.59 18.76 -12.86
N VAL A 26 9.61 18.28 -12.17
CA VAL A 26 9.48 17.80 -10.80
C VAL A 26 10.32 18.66 -9.86
N ALA A 27 9.73 19.07 -8.74
CA ALA A 27 10.42 19.62 -7.58
C ALA A 27 10.15 18.74 -6.35
N VAL A 28 11.00 18.86 -5.33
CA VAL A 28 10.86 18.08 -4.10
C VAL A 28 10.86 18.98 -2.86
N VAL A 29 10.18 18.52 -1.80
CA VAL A 29 10.37 19.03 -0.44
C VAL A 29 11.17 18.00 0.33
N SER A 30 12.35 18.37 0.79
CA SER A 30 13.28 17.44 1.48
C SER A 30 14.17 18.19 2.46
N ALA A 31 14.45 17.57 3.59
CA ALA A 31 15.46 18.01 4.53
C ALA A 31 16.89 17.52 4.18
N GLN A 32 17.05 16.73 3.10
CA GLN A 32 18.35 16.25 2.66
C GLN A 32 19.11 17.35 1.91
N GLU A 33 20.42 17.47 2.17
CA GLU A 33 21.28 18.49 1.51
C GLU A 33 21.68 18.06 0.08
N ASP A 34 21.90 16.77 -0.16
CA ASP A 34 22.34 16.23 -1.45
C ASP A 34 21.16 15.87 -2.37
N VAL A 35 20.32 16.85 -2.67
CA VAL A 35 19.20 16.67 -3.62
C VAL A 35 19.58 17.19 -5.00
N LEU A 36 19.50 16.33 -6.01
CA LEU A 36 19.82 16.69 -7.40
C LEU A 36 18.66 17.45 -8.08
N GLU A 37 17.49 17.46 -7.48
CA GLU A 37 16.28 18.05 -8.00
C GLU A 37 16.14 19.52 -7.53
N LEU A 38 15.26 20.28 -8.18
CA LEU A 38 14.79 21.56 -7.62
C LEU A 38 14.14 21.26 -6.26
N SER A 39 14.73 21.75 -5.19
CA SER A 39 14.32 21.42 -3.83
C SER A 39 13.90 22.65 -3.03
N TYR A 40 12.95 22.42 -2.12
CA TYR A 40 12.44 23.39 -1.17
C TYR A 40 12.55 22.81 0.24
N SER A 41 12.71 23.69 1.23
CA SER A 41 12.80 23.31 2.64
C SER A 41 11.45 22.94 3.26
N ASP A 42 10.35 23.50 2.72
CA ASP A 42 9.00 23.35 3.24
C ASP A 42 7.93 23.43 2.13
N VAL A 43 6.73 22.98 2.47
CA VAL A 43 5.59 22.92 1.55
C VAL A 43 5.16 24.30 1.07
N ARG A 44 5.10 25.28 1.99
CA ARG A 44 4.59 26.62 1.70
C ARG A 44 5.46 27.35 0.66
N THR A 45 6.78 27.31 0.84
CA THR A 45 7.72 27.90 -0.12
C THR A 45 7.66 27.20 -1.47
N ALA A 46 7.46 25.86 -1.49
CA ALA A 46 7.27 25.10 -2.72
C ALA A 46 5.98 25.48 -3.45
N LEU A 47 4.86 25.61 -2.75
CA LEU A 47 3.58 26.02 -3.37
C LEU A 47 3.69 27.37 -4.06
N VAL A 48 4.33 28.37 -3.42
CA VAL A 48 4.50 29.71 -3.97
C VAL A 48 5.53 29.73 -5.11
N GLY A 49 6.70 29.13 -4.88
CA GLY A 49 7.84 29.21 -5.80
C GLY A 49 7.73 28.31 -7.02
N PHE A 50 7.09 27.16 -6.90
CA PHE A 50 6.98 26.16 -7.95
C PHE A 50 5.57 26.10 -8.56
N SER A 51 4.53 26.42 -7.81
CA SER A 51 3.11 26.34 -8.22
C SER A 51 2.77 24.98 -8.86
N PRO A 52 2.82 23.87 -8.10
CA PRO A 52 2.56 22.53 -8.65
C PRO A 52 1.08 22.37 -9.03
N GLU A 53 0.81 21.47 -9.97
CA GLU A 53 -0.54 21.02 -10.37
C GLU A 53 -0.88 19.64 -9.77
N TYR A 54 0.16 18.92 -9.34
CA TYR A 54 0.07 17.60 -8.76
C TYR A 54 1.06 17.47 -7.59
N VAL A 55 0.59 16.92 -6.48
CA VAL A 55 1.41 16.69 -5.28
C VAL A 55 1.43 15.20 -4.93
N VAL A 56 2.61 14.66 -4.63
CA VAL A 56 2.82 13.31 -4.12
C VAL A 56 3.41 13.41 -2.72
N ILE A 57 2.69 12.88 -1.73
CA ILE A 57 3.11 12.81 -0.33
C ILE A 57 3.70 11.42 -0.09
N CYS A 58 5.02 11.34 0.15
CA CYS A 58 5.75 10.08 0.34
C CYS A 58 6.81 10.17 1.46
N ASN A 59 6.59 11.04 2.41
CA ASN A 59 7.32 11.10 3.67
C ASN A 59 6.86 9.98 4.64
N ALA A 60 7.28 10.02 5.91
CA ALA A 60 6.87 9.03 6.90
C ALA A 60 5.36 9.12 7.19
N THR A 61 4.68 7.99 7.32
CA THR A 61 3.22 7.88 7.42
C THR A 61 2.61 8.77 8.51
N HIS A 62 3.28 8.92 9.66
CA HIS A 62 2.79 9.76 10.76
C HIS A 62 2.75 11.25 10.42
N LEU A 63 3.39 11.68 9.35
CA LEU A 63 3.40 13.07 8.87
C LEU A 63 2.39 13.33 7.75
N HIS A 64 1.71 12.31 7.23
CA HIS A 64 0.81 12.48 6.08
C HIS A 64 -0.31 13.47 6.36
N PHE A 65 -0.92 13.39 7.56
CA PHE A 65 -1.99 14.30 7.96
C PHE A 65 -1.52 15.75 7.99
N ASP A 66 -0.40 16.04 8.66
CA ASP A 66 0.13 17.38 8.83
C ASP A 66 0.48 18.01 7.47
N ILE A 67 1.07 17.23 6.57
CA ILE A 67 1.37 17.67 5.20
C ILE A 67 0.09 17.98 4.40
N MET A 68 -0.95 17.14 4.53
CA MET A 68 -2.23 17.41 3.87
C MET A 68 -2.86 18.70 4.41
N ASP A 69 -2.76 18.94 5.71
CA ASP A 69 -3.26 20.16 6.34
C ASP A 69 -2.47 21.40 5.87
N GLU A 70 -1.14 21.32 5.79
CA GLU A 70 -0.30 22.39 5.22
C GLU A 70 -0.67 22.71 3.76
N LEU A 71 -0.95 21.70 2.93
CA LEU A 71 -1.40 21.88 1.55
C LEU A 71 -2.78 22.57 1.51
N ALA A 72 -3.69 22.20 2.40
CA ALA A 72 -5.02 22.79 2.51
C ALA A 72 -4.96 24.26 2.97
N ILE A 73 -4.14 24.57 3.98
CA ILE A 73 -3.87 25.94 4.45
C ILE A 73 -3.23 26.79 3.33
N GLY A 74 -2.38 26.17 2.51
CA GLY A 74 -1.76 26.79 1.33
C GLY A 74 -2.70 26.97 0.14
N ASP A 75 -4.01 26.66 0.27
CA ASP A 75 -5.06 26.72 -0.75
C ASP A 75 -4.71 25.91 -2.03
N PHE A 76 -4.00 24.79 -1.87
CA PHE A 76 -3.72 23.89 -2.99
C PHE A 76 -5.01 23.27 -3.51
N GLN A 77 -5.21 23.27 -4.82
CA GLN A 77 -6.45 22.79 -5.47
C GLN A 77 -6.20 21.70 -6.52
N GLY A 78 -4.96 21.23 -6.68
CA GLY A 78 -4.60 20.16 -7.62
C GLY A 78 -4.91 18.76 -7.10
N ASN A 79 -4.43 17.75 -7.83
CA ASN A 79 -4.52 16.36 -7.39
C ASN A 79 -3.48 16.06 -6.31
N VAL A 80 -3.86 15.23 -5.33
CA VAL A 80 -2.95 14.72 -4.28
C VAL A 80 -2.92 13.20 -4.34
N LEU A 81 -1.72 12.63 -4.38
CA LEU A 81 -1.46 11.21 -4.16
C LEU A 81 -0.71 11.07 -2.83
N VAL A 82 -1.26 10.33 -1.89
CA VAL A 82 -0.61 10.04 -0.61
C VAL A 82 -0.12 8.60 -0.62
N GLU A 83 1.14 8.36 -0.27
CA GLU A 83 1.66 7.00 -0.14
C GLU A 83 0.92 6.22 0.97
N LYS A 84 0.93 4.91 0.80
CA LYS A 84 0.25 4.00 1.72
C LYS A 84 1.10 3.74 3.01
N PRO A 85 0.44 3.44 4.12
CA PRO A 85 -0.98 3.62 4.39
C PRO A 85 -1.33 5.12 4.49
N LEU A 86 -2.59 5.47 4.24
CA LEU A 86 -3.02 6.88 4.28
C LEU A 86 -2.63 7.57 5.59
N PHE A 87 -2.90 6.91 6.73
CA PHE A 87 -2.53 7.35 8.08
C PHE A 87 -2.09 6.15 8.93
N CYS A 88 -1.42 6.42 10.06
CA CYS A 88 -1.04 5.37 11.03
C CYS A 88 -2.25 4.74 11.72
N THR A 89 -3.31 5.52 11.95
CA THR A 89 -4.56 5.14 12.60
C THR A 89 -5.73 5.72 11.82
N PHE A 90 -6.93 5.22 12.10
CA PHE A 90 -8.15 5.75 11.51
C PHE A 90 -8.29 7.25 11.83
N SER A 91 -8.39 8.06 10.78
CA SER A 91 -8.60 9.51 10.87
C SER A 91 -9.32 10.01 9.62
N SER A 92 -10.06 11.10 9.75
CA SER A 92 -10.57 11.84 8.61
C SER A 92 -9.46 12.69 7.99
N VAL A 93 -9.52 12.90 6.68
CA VAL A 93 -8.66 13.88 6.02
C VAL A 93 -9.01 15.30 6.49
N PRO A 94 -8.03 16.24 6.52
CA PRO A 94 -8.32 17.63 6.86
C PRO A 94 -9.30 18.25 5.85
N GLU A 95 -10.04 19.28 6.27
CA GLU A 95 -10.89 20.06 5.36
C GLU A 95 -10.02 20.67 4.26
N ASN A 96 -10.39 20.48 3.01
CA ASN A 96 -9.55 20.83 1.87
C ASN A 96 -10.36 21.20 0.62
N LYS A 97 -9.66 21.73 -0.39
CA LYS A 97 -10.21 22.05 -1.72
C LYS A 97 -9.50 21.29 -2.84
N PHE A 98 -8.83 20.19 -2.53
CA PHE A 98 -8.11 19.39 -3.54
C PHE A 98 -9.06 18.89 -4.62
N ALA A 99 -8.61 18.88 -5.86
CA ALA A 99 -9.38 18.34 -6.97
C ALA A 99 -9.73 16.87 -6.75
N ASN A 100 -8.73 16.08 -6.34
CA ASN A 100 -8.90 14.68 -5.94
C ASN A 100 -7.81 14.29 -4.94
N ILE A 101 -8.11 13.28 -4.11
CA ILE A 101 -7.15 12.62 -3.22
C ILE A 101 -7.17 11.14 -3.55
N TYR A 102 -5.99 10.56 -3.79
CA TYR A 102 -5.80 9.13 -4.01
C TYR A 102 -4.71 8.59 -3.08
N VAL A 103 -4.76 7.29 -2.80
CA VAL A 103 -3.78 6.62 -1.94
C VAL A 103 -2.94 5.63 -2.75
N GLY A 104 -1.63 5.59 -2.49
CA GLY A 104 -0.60 4.92 -3.27
C GLY A 104 -0.61 3.40 -3.19
N TYR A 105 -1.77 2.76 -3.25
CA TYR A 105 -1.88 1.30 -3.37
C TYR A 105 -1.58 0.85 -4.81
N ASN A 106 -0.33 1.04 -5.21
CA ASN A 106 0.15 0.83 -6.57
C ASN A 106 -0.01 -0.61 -7.07
N LEU A 107 -0.10 -1.62 -6.21
CA LEU A 107 -0.32 -3.01 -6.64
C LEU A 107 -1.66 -3.21 -7.35
N ARG A 108 -2.66 -2.36 -7.16
CA ARG A 108 -3.90 -2.38 -7.98
C ARG A 108 -3.63 -2.23 -9.49
N PHE A 109 -2.45 -1.69 -9.84
CA PHE A 109 -1.98 -1.52 -11.22
C PHE A 109 -1.08 -2.67 -11.71
N HIS A 110 -0.86 -3.69 -10.88
CA HIS A 110 -0.14 -4.87 -11.29
C HIS A 110 -0.95 -5.65 -12.34
N PRO A 111 -0.37 -6.00 -13.52
CA PRO A 111 -1.11 -6.67 -14.60
C PRO A 111 -1.84 -7.92 -14.14
N ILE A 112 -1.21 -8.71 -13.26
CA ILE A 112 -1.80 -9.91 -12.65
C ILE A 112 -3.08 -9.56 -11.86
N LEU A 113 -3.05 -8.51 -11.02
CA LEU A 113 -4.22 -8.14 -10.22
C LEU A 113 -5.35 -7.57 -11.09
N SER A 114 -5.02 -6.86 -12.16
CA SER A 114 -5.99 -6.44 -13.18
C SER A 114 -6.62 -7.65 -13.89
N ARG A 115 -5.82 -8.65 -14.26
CA ARG A 115 -6.29 -9.91 -14.84
C ARG A 115 -7.19 -10.68 -13.88
N LEU A 116 -6.78 -10.78 -12.60
CA LEU A 116 -7.58 -11.40 -11.55
C LEU A 116 -8.93 -10.72 -11.38
N LYS A 117 -8.97 -9.39 -11.34
CA LYS A 117 -10.23 -8.65 -11.21
C LYS A 117 -11.21 -9.03 -12.30
N SER A 118 -10.75 -9.16 -13.54
CA SER A 118 -11.55 -9.61 -14.66
C SER A 118 -12.01 -11.07 -14.50
N LEU A 119 -11.12 -11.99 -14.11
CA LEU A 119 -11.47 -13.40 -13.88
C LEU A 119 -12.51 -13.55 -12.76
N LEU A 120 -12.31 -12.84 -11.64
CA LEU A 120 -13.18 -12.95 -10.49
C LEU A 120 -14.51 -12.20 -10.68
N SER A 121 -14.63 -11.30 -11.66
CA SER A 121 -15.90 -10.61 -11.95
C SER A 121 -17.01 -11.55 -12.41
N VAL A 122 -16.63 -12.63 -13.09
CA VAL A 122 -17.55 -13.61 -13.72
C VAL A 122 -17.54 -14.99 -13.03
N ASN A 123 -16.73 -15.17 -12.00
CA ASN A 123 -16.61 -16.43 -11.26
C ASN A 123 -16.95 -16.20 -9.79
N LYS A 124 -17.75 -17.10 -9.22
CA LYS A 124 -18.02 -17.10 -7.78
C LYS A 124 -16.81 -17.64 -7.03
N VAL A 125 -16.28 -16.84 -6.12
CA VAL A 125 -15.14 -17.19 -5.27
C VAL A 125 -15.61 -17.97 -4.06
N LEU A 126 -14.95 -19.08 -3.76
CA LEU A 126 -15.28 -19.97 -2.66
C LEU A 126 -14.31 -19.81 -1.48
N SER A 127 -13.02 -19.72 -1.76
CA SER A 127 -11.99 -19.48 -0.74
C SER A 127 -10.78 -18.78 -1.35
N THR A 128 -10.04 -18.07 -0.51
CA THR A 128 -8.81 -17.37 -0.88
C THR A 128 -7.78 -17.53 0.23
N ASN A 129 -6.57 -17.97 -0.12
CA ASN A 129 -5.43 -18.03 0.78
C ASN A 129 -4.32 -17.11 0.25
N VAL A 130 -3.80 -16.25 1.10
CA VAL A 130 -2.77 -15.25 0.76
C VAL A 130 -1.60 -15.37 1.71
N TYR A 131 -0.42 -15.32 1.17
CA TYR A 131 0.81 -15.29 1.93
C TYR A 131 1.75 -14.22 1.39
N VAL A 132 2.25 -13.38 2.29
CA VAL A 132 3.31 -12.43 1.99
C VAL A 132 4.35 -12.47 3.09
N GLY A 133 5.61 -12.57 2.69
CA GLY A 133 6.71 -12.58 3.64
C GLY A 133 8.03 -12.13 3.01
N GLN A 134 8.80 -11.42 3.81
CA GLN A 134 10.18 -11.06 3.53
C GLN A 134 10.88 -10.73 4.84
N TYR A 135 12.14 -11.16 4.98
CA TYR A 135 12.91 -10.93 6.19
C TYR A 135 13.25 -9.44 6.36
N LEU A 136 12.73 -8.83 7.42
CA LEU A 136 12.83 -7.38 7.64
C LEU A 136 14.26 -6.84 7.56
N PRO A 137 15.29 -7.48 8.18
CA PRO A 137 16.68 -7.02 8.06
C PRO A 137 17.21 -6.94 6.63
N ASP A 138 16.66 -7.71 5.70
CA ASP A 138 17.10 -7.74 4.30
C ASP A 138 16.33 -6.76 3.38
N TRP A 139 15.36 -6.00 3.93
CA TRP A 139 14.54 -5.09 3.11
C TRP A 139 15.32 -3.91 2.54
N ARG A 140 16.30 -3.42 3.31
CA ARG A 140 17.10 -2.24 2.96
C ARG A 140 18.57 -2.52 3.23
N PRO A 141 19.30 -3.08 2.25
CA PRO A 141 20.72 -3.37 2.41
C PRO A 141 21.51 -2.12 2.87
N GLY A 142 22.35 -2.28 3.88
CA GLY A 142 23.17 -1.20 4.44
C GLY A 142 22.47 -0.27 5.44
N ILE A 143 21.20 -0.49 5.73
CA ILE A 143 20.44 0.24 6.77
C ILE A 143 20.13 -0.73 7.91
N ASP A 144 20.41 -0.32 9.14
CA ASP A 144 19.99 -1.09 10.31
C ASP A 144 18.46 -1.08 10.38
N TYR A 145 17.84 -2.27 10.28
CA TYR A 145 16.37 -2.41 10.29
C TYR A 145 15.72 -1.84 11.55
N ARG A 146 16.45 -1.83 12.68
CA ARG A 146 16.00 -1.29 13.97
C ARG A 146 15.74 0.21 13.93
N GLU A 147 16.48 0.92 13.07
CA GLU A 147 16.31 2.35 12.85
C GLU A 147 15.23 2.67 11.81
N SER A 148 14.73 1.68 11.09
CA SER A 148 13.67 1.89 10.11
C SER A 148 12.32 2.18 10.80
N TYR A 149 11.43 2.90 10.10
CA TYR A 149 10.07 3.15 10.58
C TYR A 149 9.30 1.84 10.82
N SER A 150 9.62 0.78 10.06
CA SER A 150 9.02 -0.56 10.18
C SER A 150 9.17 -1.16 11.58
N ALA A 151 10.26 -0.82 12.28
CA ALA A 151 10.54 -1.25 13.65
C ALA A 151 9.88 -0.38 14.72
N LYS A 152 9.29 0.79 14.36
CA LYS A 152 8.83 1.83 15.27
C LYS A 152 7.32 1.99 15.18
N LYS A 153 6.59 1.61 16.23
CA LYS A 153 5.12 1.65 16.25
C LYS A 153 4.58 3.07 16.11
N GLU A 154 5.21 4.03 16.76
CA GLU A 154 4.85 5.45 16.74
C GLU A 154 5.01 6.09 15.35
N GLN A 155 5.79 5.48 14.46
CA GLN A 155 5.96 5.93 13.08
C GLN A 155 5.02 5.22 12.08
N GLY A 156 4.12 4.39 12.60
CA GLY A 156 3.20 3.60 11.77
C GLY A 156 3.83 2.34 11.19
N GLY A 157 4.88 1.80 11.82
CA GLY A 157 5.49 0.53 11.45
C GLY A 157 4.66 -0.67 11.87
N GLY A 158 5.15 -1.87 11.50
CA GLY A 158 4.53 -3.15 11.78
C GLY A 158 4.07 -3.89 10.52
N VAL A 159 4.03 -5.21 10.61
CA VAL A 159 3.78 -6.08 9.47
C VAL A 159 2.43 -5.82 8.80
N LEU A 160 1.39 -5.48 9.58
CA LEU A 160 0.06 -5.18 9.07
C LEU A 160 0.04 -3.91 8.18
N ARG A 161 0.74 -2.85 8.61
CA ARG A 161 0.78 -1.58 7.89
C ARG A 161 1.74 -1.62 6.71
N ASP A 162 2.90 -2.20 6.91
CA ASP A 162 3.91 -2.31 5.85
C ASP A 162 3.41 -3.18 4.69
N LEU A 163 2.75 -4.29 4.99
CA LEU A 163 2.20 -5.22 4.03
C LEU A 163 0.69 -4.99 3.76
N SER A 164 0.17 -3.79 4.05
CA SER A 164 -1.25 -3.44 3.86
C SER A 164 -1.75 -3.52 2.42
N HIS A 165 -0.86 -3.66 1.45
CA HIS A 165 -1.25 -3.96 0.07
C HIS A 165 -2.11 -5.21 -0.05
N GLU A 166 -1.82 -6.24 0.74
CA GLU A 166 -2.56 -7.49 0.76
C GLU A 166 -4.01 -7.27 1.18
N ILE A 167 -4.20 -6.48 2.21
CA ILE A 167 -5.54 -6.12 2.71
C ILE A 167 -6.28 -5.28 1.65
N ASP A 168 -5.62 -4.26 1.11
CA ASP A 168 -6.19 -3.37 0.11
C ASP A 168 -6.66 -4.11 -1.14
N TYR A 169 -5.77 -4.88 -1.80
CA TYR A 169 -6.18 -5.53 -3.04
C TYR A 169 -7.20 -6.65 -2.81
N LEU A 170 -7.24 -7.28 -1.65
CA LEU A 170 -8.26 -8.27 -1.33
C LEU A 170 -9.65 -7.62 -1.19
N ILE A 171 -9.75 -6.49 -0.49
CA ILE A 171 -11.01 -5.71 -0.41
C ILE A 171 -11.42 -5.24 -1.82
N TRP A 172 -10.48 -4.75 -2.60
CA TRP A 172 -10.71 -4.28 -3.97
C TRP A 172 -11.18 -5.39 -4.93
N LEU A 173 -10.67 -6.64 -4.79
CA LEU A 173 -11.03 -7.80 -5.60
C LEU A 173 -12.31 -8.49 -5.13
N LEU A 174 -12.47 -8.62 -3.80
CA LEU A 174 -13.48 -9.48 -3.19
C LEU A 174 -14.63 -8.70 -2.52
N GLY A 175 -14.58 -7.36 -2.57
CA GLY A 175 -15.57 -6.50 -1.92
C GLY A 175 -15.30 -6.30 -0.42
N ALA A 176 -16.09 -5.45 0.21
CA ALA A 176 -15.93 -5.09 1.62
C ALA A 176 -15.90 -6.31 2.54
N TRP A 177 -15.07 -6.24 3.58
CA TRP A 177 -15.02 -7.26 4.62
C TRP A 177 -16.28 -7.25 5.49
N LYS A 178 -16.64 -8.42 6.06
CA LYS A 178 -17.84 -8.60 6.89
C LYS A 178 -17.50 -9.07 8.30
N SER A 179 -16.50 -9.92 8.43
CA SER A 179 -16.04 -10.45 9.71
C SER A 179 -14.55 -10.70 9.65
N VAL A 180 -13.88 -10.57 10.80
CA VAL A 180 -12.45 -10.81 10.93
C VAL A 180 -12.13 -11.40 12.29
N THR A 181 -11.17 -12.31 12.31
CA THR A 181 -10.43 -12.77 13.50
C THR A 181 -8.97 -12.89 13.14
N ALA A 182 -8.08 -12.77 14.13
CA ALA A 182 -6.65 -12.77 13.86
C ALA A 182 -5.84 -13.34 15.03
N HIS A 183 -4.66 -13.82 14.69
CA HIS A 183 -3.63 -14.19 15.65
C HIS A 183 -2.26 -13.73 15.14
N GLY A 184 -1.52 -13.03 16.00
CA GLY A 184 -0.20 -12.52 15.64
C GLY A 184 0.42 -11.67 16.73
N GLY A 185 1.51 -11.00 16.41
CA GLY A 185 2.26 -10.17 17.34
C GLY A 185 3.75 -10.24 17.07
N THR A 186 4.55 -9.94 18.10
CA THR A 186 6.01 -10.10 18.08
C THR A 186 6.34 -11.49 18.58
N VAL A 187 6.70 -12.42 17.69
CA VAL A 187 6.94 -13.83 18.00
C VAL A 187 8.40 -14.24 17.82
N SER A 188 9.20 -13.42 17.12
CA SER A 188 10.60 -13.69 16.83
C SER A 188 11.56 -12.95 17.76
N SER A 189 12.84 -13.11 17.50
CA SER A 189 13.93 -12.38 18.17
C SER A 189 14.31 -11.08 17.45
N LEU A 190 13.49 -10.57 16.53
CA LEU A 190 13.74 -9.26 15.91
C LEU A 190 13.62 -8.16 16.97
N GLU A 191 14.60 -7.28 17.03
CA GLU A 191 14.64 -6.15 17.94
C GLU A 191 13.79 -4.99 17.40
N ILE A 192 12.45 -5.16 17.47
CA ILE A 192 11.46 -4.18 16.97
C ILE A 192 10.36 -3.95 18.02
N ALA A 193 9.75 -2.79 18.00
CA ALA A 193 8.63 -2.42 18.87
C ALA A 193 7.25 -2.70 18.22
N THR A 194 7.27 -3.36 17.06
CA THR A 194 6.09 -3.66 16.25
C THR A 194 5.85 -5.16 16.16
N GLU A 195 4.72 -5.56 15.62
CA GLU A 195 4.43 -6.95 15.30
C GLU A 195 5.23 -7.42 14.07
N ASP A 196 5.66 -8.70 14.08
CA ASP A 196 6.46 -9.30 13.03
C ASP A 196 5.71 -10.37 12.20
N VAL A 197 4.59 -10.86 12.71
CA VAL A 197 3.73 -11.80 11.99
C VAL A 197 2.27 -11.66 12.39
N TYR A 198 1.38 -11.77 11.41
CA TYR A 198 -0.06 -11.89 11.62
C TYR A 198 -0.67 -12.91 10.67
N THR A 199 -1.61 -13.69 11.17
CA THR A 199 -2.55 -14.49 10.39
C THR A 199 -3.95 -13.95 10.63
N ILE A 200 -4.64 -13.60 9.55
CA ILE A 200 -5.99 -13.04 9.54
C ILE A 200 -6.92 -14.05 8.87
N LEU A 201 -8.05 -14.32 9.50
CA LEU A 201 -9.16 -15.06 8.89
C LEU A 201 -10.35 -14.12 8.80
N MET A 202 -10.86 -13.89 7.59
CA MET A 202 -11.96 -12.96 7.35
C MET A 202 -12.96 -13.51 6.32
N SER A 203 -14.13 -12.90 6.27
CA SER A 203 -15.08 -13.04 5.18
C SER A 203 -15.30 -11.70 4.51
N THR A 204 -15.58 -11.72 3.20
CA THR A 204 -15.89 -10.54 2.41
C THR A 204 -17.23 -10.68 1.71
N GLN A 205 -17.67 -9.64 0.99
CA GLN A 205 -18.92 -9.69 0.24
C GLN A 205 -18.96 -10.82 -0.80
N ARG A 206 -17.82 -11.11 -1.44
CA ARG A 206 -17.72 -12.04 -2.57
C ARG A 206 -16.94 -13.33 -2.27
N CYS A 207 -16.33 -13.44 -1.09
CA CYS A 207 -15.59 -14.63 -0.67
C CYS A 207 -15.90 -14.96 0.79
N PRO A 208 -16.47 -16.13 1.09
CA PRO A 208 -16.86 -16.51 2.45
C PRO A 208 -15.67 -16.82 3.35
N ILE A 209 -14.53 -17.27 2.80
CA ILE A 209 -13.35 -17.66 3.56
C ILE A 209 -12.12 -17.05 2.91
N VAL A 210 -11.48 -16.12 3.60
CA VAL A 210 -10.21 -15.50 3.20
C VAL A 210 -9.22 -15.65 4.34
N SER A 211 -8.09 -16.30 4.11
CA SER A 211 -6.97 -16.34 5.05
C SER A 211 -5.78 -15.55 4.50
N VAL A 212 -5.17 -14.75 5.35
CA VAL A 212 -4.01 -13.93 4.99
C VAL A 212 -2.93 -14.12 6.04
N GLN A 213 -1.72 -14.48 5.62
CA GLN A 213 -0.56 -14.45 6.50
C GLN A 213 0.44 -13.40 6.00
N MET A 214 0.86 -12.55 6.91
CA MET A 214 1.83 -11.49 6.69
C MET A 214 3.01 -11.69 7.62
N SER A 215 4.26 -11.64 7.10
CA SER A 215 5.43 -12.05 7.86
C SER A 215 6.67 -11.21 7.54
N TYR A 216 7.37 -10.76 8.59
CA TYR A 216 8.72 -10.20 8.49
C TYR A 216 9.82 -11.27 8.57
N LEU A 217 9.45 -12.56 8.65
CA LEU A 217 10.37 -13.63 9.07
C LEU A 217 10.90 -14.46 7.89
N ASP A 218 10.39 -14.26 6.69
CA ASP A 218 10.77 -15.06 5.52
C ASP A 218 12.14 -14.73 4.98
N ARG A 219 13.06 -15.68 5.02
CA ARG A 219 14.40 -15.57 4.42
C ARG A 219 14.38 -15.57 2.90
N VAL A 220 13.27 -16.03 2.30
CA VAL A 220 13.01 -15.99 0.86
C VAL A 220 11.76 -15.15 0.64
N LYS A 221 11.88 -14.08 -0.15
CA LYS A 221 10.75 -13.21 -0.46
C LYS A 221 9.64 -13.99 -1.15
N ARG A 222 8.41 -13.90 -0.61
CA ARG A 222 7.20 -14.54 -1.14
C ARG A 222 6.05 -13.54 -1.19
N ARG A 223 5.25 -13.64 -2.23
CA ARG A 223 3.96 -12.94 -2.35
C ARG A 223 3.08 -13.73 -3.29
N TRP A 224 2.28 -14.62 -2.73
CA TRP A 224 1.46 -15.53 -3.49
C TRP A 224 0.04 -15.65 -2.93
N MET A 225 -0.88 -16.15 -3.75
CA MET A 225 -2.23 -16.48 -3.34
C MET A 225 -2.77 -17.67 -4.09
N ILE A 226 -3.70 -18.39 -3.45
CA ILE A 226 -4.51 -19.45 -4.06
C ILE A 226 -5.97 -19.03 -3.92
N ILE A 227 -6.69 -19.03 -5.05
CA ILE A 227 -8.11 -18.67 -5.10
C ILE A 227 -8.88 -19.82 -5.72
N ASN A 228 -9.80 -20.39 -4.96
CA ASN A 228 -10.73 -21.40 -5.46
C ASN A 228 -12.04 -20.72 -5.86
N THR A 229 -12.46 -20.94 -7.09
CA THR A 229 -13.76 -20.55 -7.62
C THR A 229 -14.63 -21.78 -7.87
N GLU A 230 -15.90 -21.61 -8.24
CA GLU A 230 -16.73 -22.75 -8.62
C GLU A 230 -16.20 -23.50 -9.86
N LYS A 231 -15.36 -22.87 -10.68
CA LYS A 231 -14.91 -23.43 -11.96
C LYS A 231 -13.42 -23.71 -12.02
N HIS A 232 -12.61 -22.93 -11.29
CA HIS A 232 -11.15 -22.95 -11.44
C HIS A 232 -10.46 -22.81 -10.10
N CYS A 233 -9.29 -23.42 -10.01
CA CYS A 233 -8.28 -23.10 -9.00
C CYS A 233 -7.26 -22.15 -9.64
N LEU A 234 -6.99 -21.01 -8.98
CA LEU A 234 -6.03 -20.02 -9.44
C LEU A 234 -4.87 -19.99 -8.44
N GLU A 235 -3.64 -20.21 -8.91
CA GLU A 235 -2.43 -19.96 -8.16
C GLU A 235 -1.75 -18.72 -8.73
N ILE A 236 -1.38 -17.78 -7.88
CA ILE A 236 -0.81 -16.50 -8.27
C ILE A 236 0.51 -16.28 -7.55
N ASP A 237 1.55 -15.94 -8.29
CA ASP A 237 2.84 -15.50 -7.75
C ASP A 237 3.19 -14.11 -8.28
N LEU A 238 3.13 -13.12 -7.39
CA LEU A 238 3.44 -11.71 -7.71
C LEU A 238 4.95 -11.42 -7.67
N ILE A 239 5.79 -12.37 -7.24
CA ILE A 239 7.25 -12.24 -7.31
C ILE A 239 7.77 -12.76 -8.64
N ASN A 240 7.24 -13.91 -9.09
CA ASN A 240 7.62 -14.56 -10.36
C ASN A 240 6.68 -14.20 -11.52
N ASN A 241 5.71 -13.33 -11.28
CA ASN A 241 4.81 -12.72 -12.27
C ASN A 241 4.03 -13.74 -13.11
N TYR A 242 3.34 -14.70 -12.48
CA TYR A 242 2.46 -15.62 -13.18
C TYR A 242 1.12 -15.87 -12.48
N ILE A 243 0.14 -16.31 -13.27
CA ILE A 243 -1.09 -16.95 -12.82
C ILE A 243 -1.10 -18.37 -13.40
N LEU A 244 -1.37 -19.35 -12.56
CA LEU A 244 -1.71 -20.71 -12.99
C LEU A 244 -3.23 -20.88 -12.84
N ILE A 245 -3.92 -21.12 -13.94
CA ILE A 245 -5.37 -21.39 -13.96
C ILE A 245 -5.52 -22.90 -14.21
N ASP A 246 -5.87 -23.65 -13.17
CA ASP A 246 -5.78 -25.10 -13.16
C ASP A 246 -4.34 -25.53 -13.60
N ASP A 247 -4.18 -26.07 -14.80
CA ASP A 247 -2.87 -26.49 -15.34
C ASP A 247 -2.28 -25.51 -16.37
N VAL A 248 -2.94 -24.36 -16.64
CA VAL A 248 -2.52 -23.41 -17.67
C VAL A 248 -1.83 -22.22 -17.05
N LYS A 249 -0.56 -22.00 -17.39
CA LYS A 249 0.26 -20.90 -16.87
C LYS A 249 0.22 -19.69 -17.79
N GLU A 250 -0.20 -18.55 -17.25
CA GLU A 250 -0.08 -17.21 -17.86
C GLU A 250 1.09 -16.47 -17.19
N VAL A 251 2.09 -16.05 -17.96
CA VAL A 251 3.25 -15.28 -17.47
C VAL A 251 3.13 -13.84 -17.91
N PHE A 252 3.50 -12.91 -17.03
CA PHE A 252 3.39 -11.47 -17.25
C PHE A 252 4.76 -10.82 -17.24
N ASP A 253 5.03 -9.96 -18.22
CA ASP A 253 6.20 -9.08 -18.17
C ASP A 253 5.86 -7.82 -17.36
N VAL A 254 6.53 -7.64 -16.23
CA VAL A 254 6.26 -6.55 -15.29
C VAL A 254 7.56 -5.83 -14.97
N GLY A 255 7.75 -4.67 -15.56
CA GLY A 255 8.89 -3.80 -15.27
C GLY A 255 8.86 -3.28 -13.83
N VAL A 256 10.02 -2.91 -13.32
CA VAL A 256 10.22 -2.47 -11.91
C VAL A 256 9.31 -1.31 -11.52
N ASP A 257 9.05 -0.39 -12.42
CA ASP A 257 8.26 0.82 -12.17
C ASP A 257 6.86 0.77 -12.80
N THR A 258 6.47 -0.33 -13.45
CA THR A 258 5.18 -0.45 -14.17
C THR A 258 3.99 -0.02 -13.32
N THR A 259 3.89 -0.49 -12.09
CA THR A 259 2.74 -0.17 -11.22
C THR A 259 2.67 1.30 -10.81
N TYR A 260 3.81 1.93 -10.60
CA TYR A 260 3.90 3.37 -10.30
C TYR A 260 3.60 4.22 -11.53
N TYR A 261 4.14 3.83 -12.68
CA TYR A 261 3.91 4.51 -13.96
C TYR A 261 2.41 4.52 -14.31
N GLU A 262 1.78 3.34 -14.28
CA GLU A 262 0.35 3.19 -14.53
C GLU A 262 -0.52 3.95 -13.51
N MET A 263 -0.13 3.95 -12.23
CA MET A 263 -0.83 4.70 -11.18
C MET A 263 -0.80 6.21 -11.46
N HIS A 264 0.35 6.78 -11.80
CA HIS A 264 0.44 8.20 -12.15
C HIS A 264 -0.34 8.54 -13.41
N LEU A 265 -0.30 7.69 -14.45
CA LEU A 265 -1.12 7.87 -15.64
C LEU A 265 -2.62 7.88 -15.32
N ALA A 266 -3.07 6.97 -14.45
CA ALA A 266 -4.46 6.92 -14.02
C ALA A 266 -4.90 8.21 -13.29
N VAL A 267 -4.03 8.78 -12.44
CA VAL A 267 -4.30 10.09 -11.80
C VAL A 267 -4.46 11.19 -12.85
N LEU A 268 -3.58 11.24 -13.85
CA LEU A 268 -3.64 12.24 -14.92
C LEU A 268 -4.87 12.11 -15.80
N GLN A 269 -5.28 10.88 -16.08
CA GLN A 269 -6.42 10.56 -16.92
C GLN A 269 -7.75 10.59 -16.15
N ASN A 270 -7.71 10.79 -14.82
CA ASN A 270 -8.83 10.65 -13.90
C ASN A 270 -9.53 9.28 -14.03
N ASP A 271 -8.73 8.22 -14.31
CA ASP A 271 -9.21 6.84 -14.35
C ASP A 271 -9.33 6.26 -12.94
N ARG A 272 -10.53 6.40 -12.38
CA ARG A 272 -10.84 5.95 -11.00
C ARG A 272 -11.04 4.44 -10.87
N SER A 273 -11.00 3.68 -11.94
CA SER A 273 -11.33 2.24 -11.90
C SER A 273 -10.36 1.40 -11.07
N ARG A 274 -9.10 1.86 -10.95
CA ARG A 274 -8.02 1.22 -10.20
C ARG A 274 -7.43 2.09 -9.09
N LEU A 275 -7.64 3.40 -9.13
CA LEU A 275 -7.16 4.31 -8.09
C LEU A 275 -7.84 4.00 -6.76
N CYS A 276 -7.06 4.01 -5.69
CA CYS A 276 -7.57 3.85 -4.33
C CYS A 276 -8.09 5.19 -3.81
N SER A 277 -9.38 5.28 -3.50
CA SER A 277 -9.98 6.46 -2.88
C SER A 277 -9.61 6.56 -1.39
N VAL A 278 -9.85 7.73 -0.79
CA VAL A 278 -9.73 7.94 0.66
C VAL A 278 -10.61 6.94 1.43
N GLU A 279 -11.85 6.74 0.99
CA GLU A 279 -12.79 5.81 1.63
C GLU A 279 -12.27 4.38 1.62
N GLU A 280 -11.76 3.89 0.47
CA GLU A 280 -11.20 2.54 0.37
C GLU A 280 -9.93 2.38 1.24
N ALA A 281 -9.06 3.38 1.25
CA ALA A 281 -7.87 3.37 2.10
C ALA A 281 -8.24 3.40 3.60
N THR A 282 -9.26 4.15 3.97
CA THR A 282 -9.79 4.21 5.33
C THR A 282 -10.36 2.86 5.76
N ASN A 283 -11.09 2.16 4.88
CA ASN A 283 -11.56 0.79 5.13
C ASN A 283 -10.39 -0.19 5.36
N THR A 284 -9.27 0.00 4.68
CA THR A 284 -8.05 -0.81 4.90
C THR A 284 -7.46 -0.55 6.28
N ILE A 285 -7.38 0.72 6.72
CA ILE A 285 -6.90 1.08 8.07
C ILE A 285 -7.85 0.53 9.14
N GLU A 286 -9.16 0.67 8.94
CA GLU A 286 -10.18 0.14 9.86
C GLU A 286 -10.01 -1.37 10.05
N LEU A 287 -9.83 -2.14 8.96
CA LEU A 287 -9.59 -3.58 9.05
C LEU A 287 -8.30 -3.91 9.81
N ILE A 288 -7.22 -3.14 9.62
CA ILE A 288 -5.98 -3.30 10.39
C ILE A 288 -6.26 -3.10 11.88
N GLU A 289 -6.94 -2.02 12.28
CA GLU A 289 -7.23 -1.74 13.68
C GLU A 289 -8.17 -2.78 14.31
N VAL A 290 -9.18 -3.26 13.57
CA VAL A 290 -10.05 -4.33 14.04
C VAL A 290 -9.26 -5.63 14.19
N THR A 291 -8.33 -5.93 13.28
CA THR A 291 -7.42 -7.07 13.34
C THR A 291 -6.57 -7.03 14.61
N GLU A 292 -5.97 -5.89 14.94
CA GLU A 292 -5.21 -5.69 16.19
C GLU A 292 -6.08 -5.89 17.44
N ARG A 293 -7.33 -5.38 17.43
CA ARG A 293 -8.26 -5.49 18.58
C ARG A 293 -8.80 -6.90 18.79
N CYS A 294 -8.98 -7.69 17.75
CA CYS A 294 -9.49 -9.07 17.88
C CYS A 294 -8.38 -10.11 18.05
N ASN A 295 -7.11 -9.69 18.09
CA ASN A 295 -5.97 -10.56 18.28
C ASN A 295 -6.08 -11.38 19.58
N GLY A 296 -5.87 -12.69 19.47
CA GLY A 296 -5.89 -13.62 20.61
C GLY A 296 -7.27 -13.86 21.25
N ARG A 297 -8.35 -13.31 20.69
CA ARG A 297 -9.71 -13.67 21.10
C ARG A 297 -10.13 -14.97 20.43
N TYR A 298 -9.65 -16.11 21.02
CA TYR A 298 -9.99 -17.45 20.57
C TYR A 298 -10.55 -18.26 21.76
N TRP A 299 -11.37 -19.24 21.42
CA TRP A 299 -11.82 -20.23 22.40
C TRP A 299 -10.61 -21.05 22.85
N LYS A 300 -10.22 -20.95 24.13
CA LYS A 300 -9.36 -21.95 24.73
C LYS A 300 -10.24 -23.15 25.09
N TYR A 301 -9.89 -24.30 24.56
CA TYR A 301 -10.40 -25.57 25.13
C TYR A 301 -9.89 -25.58 26.56
N ASN A 302 -10.82 -25.58 27.55
CA ASN A 302 -10.42 -25.77 28.95
C ASN A 302 -9.93 -27.19 29.06
N GLU A 303 -8.62 -27.37 29.25
CA GLU A 303 -8.03 -28.63 29.67
C GLU A 303 -8.53 -29.02 31.06
#